data_17004708fc1ebec1e373d5de3feaddb7
#
_entry.id   17004708fc1ebec1e373d5de3feaddb7
#
_cell.length_a   1.000
_cell.length_b   1.000
_cell.length_c   1.000
_cell.angle_alpha   90.00
_cell.angle_beta   90.00
_cell.angle_gamma   90.00
#
_symmetry.space_group_name_H-M   'P 1'
#
loop_
_entity.id
_entity.type
_entity.pdbx_description
1 polymer ?
#
loop_
_entity_poly.entity_id
_entity_poly.type
_entity_poly.pdbx_seq_one_letter_code
_entity_poly.pdbx_strand_id
1 'polypeptide(L)'
;MRSSVEIYNILTGQSRVVFQTEQLIEAPNFSPDGRYLLLNGDGLLYRLSPAGEGGLQQVDTGFANACNNDHGISPDGRQYVISDKTEHGKSCIYTLPAEGGAPKQITENLPSYWHGWSPDGKELAYCGIRGDLFDIYTISVDGGAERRLTHGEGRNDGPDYSFDGQWIYFNSSRTGLMQIWRIHPDGTGLEPVTHDNYGNWFAHPAPTNDKVLLLSYDPDVFDHPRDLHVRLRLMDMDGGNLTTLFELFGGQGTINVPCWSPEGDEFAYVRYFPAP
;
A
#
# COMPACT_ATOMS: atom_id res chain seq x y z
N MET A 1 -4.42 14.43 -19.55
CA MET A 1 -4.59 13.15 -18.84
C MET A 1 -3.50 13.07 -17.78
N ARG A 2 -3.89 12.85 -16.54
CA ARG A 2 -2.96 12.85 -15.41
C ARG A 2 -2.73 11.45 -14.82
N SER A 3 -3.75 10.63 -14.74
CA SER A 3 -3.68 9.27 -14.19
C SER A 3 -4.32 8.24 -15.13
N SER A 4 -3.68 7.07 -15.23
CA SER A 4 -4.22 5.87 -15.86
C SER A 4 -4.20 4.75 -14.83
N VAL A 5 -5.37 4.22 -14.47
CA VAL A 5 -5.51 3.00 -13.69
C VAL A 5 -5.37 1.83 -14.64
N GLU A 6 -4.41 0.97 -14.38
CA GLU A 6 -4.04 -0.16 -15.26
C GLU A 6 -3.98 -1.44 -14.44
N ILE A 7 -4.20 -2.57 -15.08
CA ILE A 7 -4.05 -3.90 -14.48
C ILE A 7 -3.04 -4.68 -15.32
N TYR A 8 -2.04 -5.25 -14.66
CA TYR A 8 -1.03 -6.12 -15.27
C TYR A 8 -1.29 -7.57 -14.88
N ASN A 9 -1.23 -8.46 -15.88
CA ASN A 9 -1.34 -9.90 -15.67
C ASN A 9 0.06 -10.53 -15.73
N ILE A 10 0.51 -11.15 -14.63
CA ILE A 10 1.87 -11.69 -14.50
C ILE A 10 2.09 -12.96 -15.34
N LEU A 11 1.03 -13.66 -15.73
CA LEU A 11 1.13 -14.90 -16.53
C LEU A 11 1.30 -14.57 -18.02
N THR A 12 0.65 -13.50 -18.49
CA THR A 12 0.73 -13.08 -19.90
C THR A 12 1.77 -12.01 -20.19
N GLY A 13 2.21 -11.29 -19.14
CA GLY A 13 3.10 -10.13 -19.25
C GLY A 13 2.43 -8.90 -19.90
N GLN A 14 1.11 -8.80 -19.85
CA GLN A 14 0.36 -7.73 -20.51
C GLN A 14 -0.35 -6.82 -19.51
N SER A 15 -0.38 -5.52 -19.83
CA SER A 15 -1.20 -4.53 -19.15
C SER A 15 -2.44 -4.20 -19.95
N ARG A 16 -3.53 -3.90 -19.24
CA ARG A 16 -4.75 -3.29 -19.80
C ARG A 16 -5.10 -2.02 -19.08
N VAL A 17 -5.51 -1.00 -19.82
CA VAL A 17 -6.04 0.24 -19.25
C VAL A 17 -7.47 0.01 -18.78
N VAL A 18 -7.74 0.36 -17.52
CA VAL A 18 -9.07 0.28 -16.90
C VAL A 18 -9.77 1.63 -16.95
N PHE A 19 -9.06 2.70 -16.57
CA PHE A 19 -9.65 4.04 -16.49
C PHE A 19 -8.59 5.12 -16.68
N GLN A 20 -8.97 6.22 -17.29
CA GLN A 20 -8.11 7.38 -17.49
C GLN A 20 -8.81 8.67 -17.12
N THR A 21 -8.11 9.60 -16.48
CA THR A 21 -8.68 10.85 -15.97
C THR A 21 -7.64 11.97 -15.90
N GLU A 22 -8.10 13.22 -15.90
CA GLU A 22 -7.26 14.40 -15.56
C GLU A 22 -7.02 14.52 -14.04
N GLN A 23 -7.88 13.89 -13.23
CA GLN A 23 -7.76 13.87 -11.77
C GLN A 23 -6.54 13.03 -11.35
N LEU A 24 -5.91 13.41 -10.24
CA LEU A 24 -4.95 12.55 -9.57
C LEU A 24 -5.68 11.42 -8.87
N ILE A 25 -5.43 10.19 -9.30
CA ILE A 25 -5.92 8.95 -8.68
C ILE A 25 -4.70 8.15 -8.24
N GLU A 26 -4.77 7.51 -7.07
CA GLU A 26 -3.65 6.82 -6.45
C GLU A 26 -4.07 5.49 -5.82
N ALA A 27 -3.10 4.56 -5.67
CA ALA A 27 -3.14 3.41 -4.79
C ALA A 27 -4.34 2.47 -5.00
N PRO A 28 -4.44 1.79 -6.16
CA PRO A 28 -5.55 0.89 -6.44
C PRO A 28 -5.43 -0.39 -5.61
N ASN A 29 -6.48 -0.72 -4.87
CA ASN A 29 -6.57 -1.88 -4.00
C ASN A 29 -7.75 -2.76 -4.43
N PHE A 30 -7.50 -4.01 -4.84
CA PHE A 30 -8.58 -4.93 -5.21
C PHE A 30 -9.46 -5.29 -4.02
N SER A 31 -10.78 -5.33 -4.24
CA SER A 31 -11.68 -5.96 -3.27
C SER A 31 -11.42 -7.47 -3.20
N PRO A 32 -11.60 -8.12 -2.01
CA PRO A 32 -11.37 -9.55 -1.84
C PRO A 32 -12.21 -10.46 -2.76
N ASP A 33 -13.33 -9.94 -3.28
CA ASP A 33 -14.19 -10.63 -4.25
C ASP A 33 -13.91 -10.26 -5.71
N GLY A 34 -12.88 -9.41 -5.96
CA GLY A 34 -12.46 -8.99 -7.30
C GLY A 34 -13.41 -8.05 -8.03
N ARG A 35 -14.50 -7.58 -7.39
CA ARG A 35 -15.56 -6.84 -8.08
C ARG A 35 -15.26 -5.36 -8.30
N TYR A 36 -14.37 -4.77 -7.51
CA TYR A 36 -13.98 -3.37 -7.65
C TYR A 36 -12.54 -3.13 -7.17
N LEU A 37 -12.01 -2.01 -7.61
CA LEU A 37 -10.80 -1.39 -7.06
C LEU A 37 -11.22 -0.24 -6.13
N LEU A 38 -10.61 -0.16 -4.95
CA LEU A 38 -10.68 1.00 -4.07
C LEU A 38 -9.49 1.89 -4.39
N LEU A 39 -9.71 3.19 -4.58
CA LEU A 39 -8.68 4.17 -4.94
C LEU A 39 -8.91 5.44 -4.14
N ASN A 40 -7.89 6.26 -3.99
CA ASN A 40 -8.09 7.62 -3.51
C ASN A 40 -7.78 8.67 -4.58
N GLY A 41 -8.36 9.86 -4.41
CA GLY A 41 -8.10 11.03 -5.23
C GLY A 41 -8.67 12.28 -4.55
N ASP A 42 -7.89 13.37 -4.52
CA ASP A 42 -8.28 14.64 -3.91
C ASP A 42 -8.81 14.54 -2.46
N GLY A 43 -8.25 13.60 -1.67
CA GLY A 43 -8.62 13.37 -0.28
C GLY A 43 -9.87 12.52 -0.07
N LEU A 44 -10.44 11.95 -1.13
CA LEU A 44 -11.65 11.13 -1.11
C LEU A 44 -11.35 9.71 -1.59
N LEU A 45 -12.23 8.76 -1.25
CA LEU A 45 -12.19 7.39 -1.75
C LEU A 45 -13.18 7.17 -2.89
N TYR A 46 -12.78 6.29 -3.81
CA TYR A 46 -13.61 5.90 -4.95
C TYR A 46 -13.56 4.39 -5.16
N ARG A 47 -14.66 3.83 -5.68
CA ARG A 47 -14.71 2.51 -6.28
C ARG A 47 -14.67 2.62 -7.79
N LEU A 48 -13.98 1.67 -8.41
CA LEU A 48 -13.90 1.54 -9.86
C LEU A 48 -14.05 0.07 -10.24
N SER A 49 -14.92 -0.25 -11.20
CA SER A 49 -14.99 -1.60 -11.77
C SER A 49 -13.66 -1.98 -12.45
N PRO A 50 -13.09 -3.18 -12.22
CA PRO A 50 -11.91 -3.64 -12.95
C PRO A 50 -12.13 -3.77 -14.47
N ALA A 51 -13.39 -3.82 -14.92
CA ALA A 51 -13.75 -3.74 -16.34
C ALA A 51 -13.78 -2.30 -16.89
N GLY A 52 -13.59 -1.28 -16.02
CA GLY A 52 -13.65 0.14 -16.40
C GLY A 52 -15.07 0.71 -16.59
N GLU A 53 -16.08 -0.08 -16.29
CA GLU A 53 -17.48 0.32 -16.47
C GLU A 53 -17.96 1.24 -15.32
N GLY A 54 -18.87 2.18 -15.64
CA GLY A 54 -19.55 3.03 -14.66
C GLY A 54 -18.69 4.18 -14.09
N GLY A 55 -17.39 4.25 -14.40
CA GLY A 55 -16.50 5.31 -13.90
C GLY A 55 -16.27 5.27 -12.39
N LEU A 56 -15.68 6.34 -11.84
CA LEU A 56 -15.38 6.47 -10.42
C LEU A 56 -16.67 6.69 -9.63
N GLN A 57 -16.91 5.87 -8.63
CA GLN A 57 -18.02 5.97 -7.69
C GLN A 57 -17.50 6.38 -6.32
N GLN A 58 -17.78 7.59 -5.88
CA GLN A 58 -17.32 8.09 -4.58
C GLN A 58 -17.93 7.28 -3.44
N VAL A 59 -17.08 6.95 -2.46
CA VAL A 59 -17.48 6.31 -1.20
C VAL A 59 -17.82 7.40 -0.18
N ASP A 60 -18.90 7.21 0.58
CA ASP A 60 -19.19 8.05 1.73
C ASP A 60 -18.21 7.72 2.86
N THR A 61 -17.32 8.66 3.16
CA THR A 61 -16.32 8.57 4.24
C THR A 61 -16.68 9.46 5.43
N GLY A 62 -17.93 9.88 5.56
CA GLY A 62 -18.42 10.73 6.64
C GLY A 62 -17.66 12.07 6.69
N PHE A 63 -17.00 12.34 7.82
CA PHE A 63 -16.20 13.56 7.99
C PHE A 63 -14.84 13.53 7.29
N ALA A 64 -14.30 12.31 6.98
CA ALA A 64 -12.95 12.14 6.44
C ALA A 64 -12.89 12.58 4.97
N ASN A 65 -12.25 13.71 4.71
CA ASN A 65 -12.13 14.31 3.38
C ASN A 65 -10.69 14.76 3.04
N ALA A 66 -9.73 14.29 3.83
CA ALA A 66 -8.31 14.52 3.64
C ALA A 66 -7.54 13.20 3.73
N CYS A 67 -8.13 12.13 3.17
CA CYS A 67 -7.50 10.81 3.05
C CYS A 67 -6.26 10.91 2.16
N ASN A 68 -5.17 10.26 2.61
CA ASN A 68 -4.01 10.05 1.77
C ASN A 68 -4.13 8.72 0.98
N ASN A 69 -3.05 8.30 0.33
CA ASN A 69 -3.02 7.06 -0.46
C ASN A 69 -2.82 5.78 0.39
N ASP A 70 -2.85 5.87 1.73
CA ASP A 70 -2.76 4.73 2.65
C ASP A 70 -4.18 4.29 3.05
N HIS A 71 -4.79 3.46 2.25
CA HIS A 71 -6.13 2.93 2.47
C HIS A 71 -6.20 1.47 2.05
N GLY A 72 -7.23 0.75 2.50
CA GLY A 72 -7.39 -0.64 2.14
C GLY A 72 -8.73 -1.24 2.53
N ILE A 73 -8.86 -2.53 2.27
CA ILE A 73 -10.08 -3.31 2.46
C ILE A 73 -9.76 -4.47 3.42
N SER A 74 -10.63 -4.72 4.37
CA SER A 74 -10.51 -5.89 5.27
C SER A 74 -10.54 -7.20 4.47
N PRO A 75 -9.89 -8.28 4.94
CA PRO A 75 -9.88 -9.57 4.24
C PRO A 75 -11.28 -10.15 3.98
N ASP A 76 -12.27 -9.82 4.82
CA ASP A 76 -13.67 -10.22 4.64
C ASP A 76 -14.48 -9.25 3.74
N GLY A 77 -13.89 -8.17 3.28
CA GLY A 77 -14.50 -7.17 2.41
C GLY A 77 -15.53 -6.25 3.07
N ARG A 78 -15.68 -6.30 4.40
CA ARG A 78 -16.75 -5.59 5.13
C ARG A 78 -16.37 -4.23 5.65
N GLN A 79 -15.09 -3.94 5.75
CA GLN A 79 -14.57 -2.67 6.26
C GLN A 79 -13.51 -2.09 5.34
N TYR A 80 -13.42 -0.78 5.31
CA TYR A 80 -12.28 -0.04 4.81
C TYR A 80 -11.44 0.45 5.99
N VAL A 81 -10.16 0.61 5.74
CA VAL A 81 -9.24 1.37 6.57
C VAL A 81 -8.73 2.56 5.78
N ILE A 82 -8.58 3.70 6.43
CA ILE A 82 -8.08 4.95 5.85
C ILE A 82 -7.08 5.60 6.78
N SER A 83 -6.13 6.31 6.20
CA SER A 83 -5.30 7.28 6.91
C SER A 83 -5.76 8.69 6.51
N ASP A 84 -6.36 9.40 7.45
CA ASP A 84 -6.98 10.70 7.21
C ASP A 84 -6.47 11.75 8.19
N LYS A 85 -6.38 13.02 7.75
CA LYS A 85 -5.87 14.13 8.56
C LYS A 85 -6.91 15.20 8.90
N THR A 86 -8.18 15.00 8.54
CA THR A 86 -9.25 16.01 8.66
C THR A 86 -9.41 16.50 10.10
N GLU A 87 -9.54 15.61 11.08
CA GLU A 87 -9.79 16.00 12.46
C GLU A 87 -8.54 16.50 13.19
N HIS A 88 -7.39 15.88 12.93
CA HIS A 88 -6.19 16.12 13.76
C HIS A 88 -5.11 16.94 13.07
N GLY A 89 -5.27 17.28 11.76
CA GLY A 89 -4.22 17.91 10.97
C GLY A 89 -2.98 17.01 10.75
N LYS A 90 -3.01 15.78 11.29
CA LYS A 90 -2.01 14.74 11.15
C LYS A 90 -2.69 13.44 10.76
N SER A 91 -1.98 12.59 10.02
CA SER A 91 -2.52 11.29 9.61
C SER A 91 -2.90 10.43 10.80
N CYS A 92 -4.14 10.00 10.83
CA CYS A 92 -4.76 9.14 11.83
C CYS A 92 -5.43 7.96 11.13
N ILE A 93 -5.32 6.76 11.67
CA ILE A 93 -5.94 5.57 11.10
C ILE A 93 -7.36 5.43 11.64
N TYR A 94 -8.29 5.25 10.70
CA TYR A 94 -9.70 4.98 10.97
C TYR A 94 -10.15 3.74 10.21
N THR A 95 -11.17 3.05 10.73
CA THR A 95 -11.94 2.05 10.00
C THR A 95 -13.37 2.54 9.79
N LEU A 96 -14.01 2.11 8.69
CA LEU A 96 -15.41 2.40 8.39
C LEU A 96 -16.04 1.22 7.65
N PRO A 97 -17.40 1.07 7.68
CA PRO A 97 -18.07 0.05 6.89
C PRO A 97 -17.77 0.19 5.39
N ALA A 98 -17.65 -0.93 4.67
CA ALA A 98 -17.41 -0.90 3.23
C ALA A 98 -18.56 -0.24 2.46
N GLU A 99 -19.78 -0.24 2.99
CA GLU A 99 -20.92 0.48 2.44
C GLU A 99 -20.79 2.01 2.58
N GLY A 100 -19.78 2.48 3.31
CA GLY A 100 -19.60 3.89 3.66
C GLY A 100 -20.18 4.23 5.03
N GLY A 101 -19.96 5.46 5.48
CA GLY A 101 -20.46 5.97 6.75
C GLY A 101 -19.40 6.60 7.65
N ALA A 102 -19.71 6.76 8.92
CA ALA A 102 -18.83 7.43 9.87
C ALA A 102 -17.58 6.61 10.21
N PRO A 103 -16.36 7.16 10.04
CA PRO A 103 -15.14 6.52 10.45
C PRO A 103 -15.01 6.36 11.97
N LYS A 104 -14.46 5.22 12.41
CA LYS A 104 -14.07 4.94 13.80
C LYS A 104 -12.56 5.10 13.91
N GLN A 105 -12.11 5.96 14.82
CA GLN A 105 -10.67 6.14 15.10
C GLN A 105 -10.06 4.88 15.69
N ILE A 106 -8.86 4.51 15.21
CA ILE A 106 -8.09 3.35 15.66
C ILE A 106 -6.82 3.78 16.39
N THR A 107 -6.03 4.71 15.83
CA THR A 107 -4.77 5.15 16.44
C THR A 107 -4.94 6.44 17.24
N GLU A 108 -4.40 6.45 18.47
CA GLU A 108 -4.35 7.64 19.34
C GLU A 108 -3.05 8.42 19.15
N ASN A 109 -1.93 7.73 18.91
CA ASN A 109 -0.63 8.35 18.64
C ASN A 109 -0.50 8.72 17.17
N LEU A 110 -0.11 9.96 16.88
CA LEU A 110 -0.09 10.55 15.53
C LEU A 110 1.28 11.17 15.19
N PRO A 111 1.70 11.18 13.90
CA PRO A 111 0.99 10.59 12.77
C PRO A 111 1.15 9.06 12.67
N SER A 112 0.18 8.44 12.05
CA SER A 112 0.15 7.01 11.75
C SER A 112 -0.38 6.80 10.32
N TYR A 113 0.29 5.95 9.52
CA TYR A 113 0.03 5.71 8.10
C TYR A 113 -0.19 4.22 7.89
N TRP A 114 -1.40 3.83 7.50
CA TRP A 114 -1.75 2.42 7.32
C TRP A 114 -1.14 1.84 6.04
N HIS A 115 -0.77 0.54 6.09
CA HIS A 115 -0.29 -0.17 4.91
C HIS A 115 -0.78 -1.61 4.79
N GLY A 116 -0.99 -2.34 5.90
CA GLY A 116 -1.32 -3.75 5.84
C GLY A 116 -2.40 -4.17 6.82
N TRP A 117 -3.21 -5.14 6.41
CA TRP A 117 -4.20 -5.81 7.25
C TRP A 117 -3.76 -7.26 7.49
N SER A 118 -3.81 -7.74 8.74
CA SER A 118 -3.52 -9.15 9.02
C SER A 118 -4.52 -10.05 8.29
N PRO A 119 -4.10 -11.23 7.76
CA PRO A 119 -4.99 -12.12 7.01
C PRO A 119 -6.21 -12.61 7.81
N ASP A 120 -6.11 -12.67 9.14
CA ASP A 120 -7.23 -13.02 10.02
C ASP A 120 -8.16 -11.84 10.35
N GLY A 121 -7.87 -10.65 9.82
CA GLY A 121 -8.67 -9.44 9.96
C GLY A 121 -8.61 -8.78 11.33
N LYS A 122 -7.68 -9.15 12.21
CA LYS A 122 -7.68 -8.67 13.60
C LYS A 122 -6.68 -7.57 13.91
N GLU A 123 -5.63 -7.42 13.10
CA GLU A 123 -4.59 -6.42 13.31
C GLU A 123 -4.35 -5.57 12.06
N LEU A 124 -3.93 -4.34 12.27
CA LEU A 124 -3.46 -3.41 11.26
C LEU A 124 -1.96 -3.19 11.45
N ALA A 125 -1.19 -3.26 10.35
CA ALA A 125 0.21 -2.86 10.33
C ALA A 125 0.34 -1.46 9.69
N TYR A 126 1.18 -0.62 10.26
CA TYR A 126 1.31 0.77 9.85
C TYR A 126 2.67 1.36 10.16
N CYS A 127 3.03 2.42 9.44
CA CYS A 127 4.14 3.29 9.78
C CYS A 127 3.67 4.32 10.81
N GLY A 128 4.31 4.35 11.97
CA GLY A 128 4.09 5.37 13.00
C GLY A 128 5.32 6.26 13.12
N ILE A 129 5.11 7.60 13.14
CA ILE A 129 6.19 8.54 13.42
C ILE A 129 6.06 8.97 14.88
N ARG A 130 7.06 8.59 15.69
CA ARG A 130 7.10 8.93 17.10
C ARG A 130 8.39 9.74 17.38
N GLY A 131 8.23 11.06 17.60
CA GLY A 131 9.33 12.01 17.47
C GLY A 131 9.81 12.09 16.02
N ASP A 132 11.10 11.82 15.78
CA ASP A 132 11.69 11.79 14.44
C ASP A 132 11.91 10.35 13.92
N LEU A 133 11.40 9.33 14.64
CA LEU A 133 11.60 7.92 14.29
C LEU A 133 10.39 7.39 13.52
N PHE A 134 10.68 6.82 12.36
CA PHE A 134 9.74 6.10 11.50
C PHE A 134 9.87 4.62 11.79
N ASP A 135 8.84 4.02 12.39
CA ASP A 135 8.85 2.61 12.76
C ASP A 135 7.57 1.90 12.42
N ILE A 136 7.70 0.58 12.29
CA ILE A 136 6.58 -0.31 12.05
C ILE A 136 5.90 -0.63 13.37
N TYR A 137 4.59 -0.48 13.35
CA TYR A 137 3.68 -0.79 14.46
C TYR A 137 2.57 -1.71 14.00
N THR A 138 2.02 -2.46 14.95
CA THR A 138 0.73 -3.14 14.79
C THR A 138 -0.24 -2.69 15.89
N ILE A 139 -1.53 -2.75 15.58
CA ILE A 139 -2.61 -2.43 16.50
C ILE A 139 -3.83 -3.30 16.20
N SER A 140 -4.62 -3.66 17.22
CA SER A 140 -5.90 -4.31 17.00
C SER A 140 -6.82 -3.44 16.14
N VAL A 141 -7.61 -4.06 15.25
CA VAL A 141 -8.67 -3.38 14.47
C VAL A 141 -9.72 -2.71 15.39
N ASP A 142 -9.81 -3.13 16.64
CA ASP A 142 -10.66 -2.51 17.64
C ASP A 142 -10.04 -1.27 18.31
N GLY A 143 -8.74 -1.03 18.06
CA GLY A 143 -7.94 0.02 18.71
C GLY A 143 -7.22 -0.50 19.96
N GLY A 144 -6.76 0.40 20.81
CA GLY A 144 -6.06 0.10 22.07
C GLY A 144 -4.54 0.31 22.00
N ALA A 145 -3.77 -0.53 22.69
CA ALA A 145 -2.32 -0.37 22.74
C ALA A 145 -1.63 -0.74 21.43
N GLU A 146 -0.84 0.18 20.88
CA GLU A 146 0.03 -0.11 19.73
C GLU A 146 1.25 -0.94 20.16
N ARG A 147 1.68 -1.86 19.30
CA ARG A 147 2.90 -2.64 19.48
C ARG A 147 3.93 -2.23 18.44
N ARG A 148 5.08 -1.75 18.91
CA ARG A 148 6.20 -1.35 18.06
C ARG A 148 7.03 -2.59 17.69
N LEU A 149 7.28 -2.80 16.38
CA LEU A 149 8.04 -3.93 15.86
C LEU A 149 9.48 -3.58 15.50
N THR A 150 9.76 -2.34 15.06
CA THR A 150 11.11 -1.85 14.76
C THR A 150 11.52 -0.74 15.72
N HIS A 151 12.83 -0.53 15.91
CA HIS A 151 13.31 0.31 17.03
C HIS A 151 14.30 1.40 16.58
N GLY A 152 13.94 2.14 15.51
CA GLY A 152 14.67 3.34 15.09
C GLY A 152 15.97 3.09 14.34
N GLU A 153 16.20 1.89 13.86
CA GLU A 153 17.32 1.59 12.97
C GLU A 153 16.95 1.95 11.51
N GLY A 154 17.29 3.18 11.10
CA GLY A 154 16.88 3.74 9.82
C GLY A 154 15.41 4.18 9.80
N ARG A 155 14.93 4.61 8.62
CA ARG A 155 13.52 4.85 8.37
C ARG A 155 12.86 3.54 7.97
N ASN A 156 11.77 3.17 8.64
CA ASN A 156 11.00 1.96 8.38
C ASN A 156 9.58 2.36 7.95
N ASP A 157 9.09 1.81 6.83
CA ASP A 157 7.82 2.24 6.23
C ASP A 157 7.17 1.11 5.41
N GLY A 158 5.92 1.28 4.96
CA GLY A 158 5.23 0.41 4.02
C GLY A 158 5.05 -1.04 4.48
N PRO A 159 4.58 -1.33 5.72
CA PRO A 159 4.43 -2.71 6.18
C PRO A 159 3.22 -3.40 5.53
N ASP A 160 3.42 -4.60 4.97
CA ASP A 160 2.35 -5.45 4.48
C ASP A 160 2.53 -6.90 4.93
N TYR A 161 1.43 -7.57 5.30
CA TYR A 161 1.46 -8.96 5.76
C TYR A 161 1.62 -9.93 4.59
N SER A 162 2.40 -11.00 4.80
CA SER A 162 2.29 -12.19 3.95
C SER A 162 0.90 -12.82 4.13
N PHE A 163 0.41 -13.47 3.07
CA PHE A 163 -0.93 -14.06 3.07
C PHE A 163 -1.12 -15.15 4.16
N ASP A 164 -0.05 -15.87 4.48
CA ASP A 164 -0.05 -16.88 5.57
C ASP A 164 0.07 -16.26 6.97
N GLY A 165 0.25 -14.93 7.06
CA GLY A 165 0.39 -14.19 8.31
C GLY A 165 1.70 -14.43 9.05
N GLN A 166 2.67 -15.13 8.46
CA GLN A 166 3.93 -15.43 9.14
C GLN A 166 4.91 -14.26 9.10
N TRP A 167 4.81 -13.38 8.10
CA TRP A 167 5.73 -12.27 7.90
C TRP A 167 4.99 -10.95 7.72
N ILE A 168 5.66 -9.87 8.13
CA ILE A 168 5.36 -8.49 7.73
C ILE A 168 6.57 -8.01 6.92
N TYR A 169 6.36 -7.73 5.63
CA TYR A 169 7.34 -7.10 4.75
C TYR A 169 7.27 -5.60 4.96
N PHE A 170 8.40 -4.94 4.89
CA PHE A 170 8.47 -3.47 4.99
C PHE A 170 9.75 -2.98 4.33
N ASN A 171 9.82 -1.71 4.02
CA ASN A 171 11.03 -1.09 3.54
C ASN A 171 11.79 -0.39 4.67
N SER A 172 13.13 -0.48 4.63
CA SER A 172 14.01 0.10 5.66
C SER A 172 15.30 0.63 5.08
N SER A 173 15.74 1.79 5.56
CA SER A 173 17.01 2.41 5.18
C SER A 173 18.18 2.04 6.11
N ARG A 174 18.02 1.02 6.97
CA ARG A 174 19.03 0.63 7.98
C ARG A 174 20.40 0.23 7.42
N THR A 175 20.46 -0.15 6.14
CA THR A 175 21.70 -0.48 5.43
C THR A 175 22.16 0.64 4.48
N GLY A 176 21.58 1.83 4.60
CA GLY A 176 21.87 3.02 3.80
C GLY A 176 20.82 3.29 2.74
N LEU A 177 20.77 2.48 1.68
CA LEU A 177 19.71 2.58 0.67
C LEU A 177 18.45 1.87 1.18
N MET A 178 17.28 2.36 0.76
CA MET A 178 16.01 1.73 1.11
C MET A 178 15.94 0.33 0.50
N GLN A 179 15.76 -0.70 1.34
CA GLN A 179 15.66 -2.11 0.94
C GLN A 179 14.45 -2.75 1.59
N ILE A 180 13.95 -3.85 1.01
CA ILE A 180 12.88 -4.64 1.59
C ILE A 180 13.46 -5.53 2.69
N TRP A 181 12.79 -5.53 3.81
CA TRP A 181 13.01 -6.36 5.00
C TRP A 181 11.73 -7.08 5.36
N ARG A 182 11.83 -8.12 6.17
CA ARG A 182 10.66 -8.77 6.78
C ARG A 182 10.92 -9.11 8.25
N ILE A 183 9.85 -9.20 9.01
CA ILE A 183 9.86 -9.49 10.44
C ILE A 183 8.62 -10.33 10.77
N HIS A 184 8.71 -11.21 11.77
CA HIS A 184 7.51 -11.89 12.26
C HIS A 184 6.56 -10.92 12.96
N PRO A 185 5.23 -11.16 12.95
CA PRO A 185 4.27 -10.31 13.64
C PRO A 185 4.51 -10.15 15.16
N ASP A 186 5.24 -11.08 15.78
CA ASP A 186 5.65 -10.97 17.19
C ASP A 186 6.88 -10.08 17.42
N GLY A 187 7.51 -9.55 16.35
CA GLY A 187 8.70 -8.71 16.40
C GLY A 187 10.03 -9.48 16.35
N THR A 188 10.00 -10.79 16.19
CA THR A 188 11.21 -11.62 16.03
C THR A 188 11.57 -11.86 14.57
N GLY A 189 12.72 -12.46 14.28
CA GLY A 189 13.09 -12.92 12.95
C GLY A 189 13.35 -11.84 11.92
N LEU A 190 13.78 -10.65 12.35
CA LEU A 190 14.10 -9.53 11.44
C LEU A 190 15.23 -9.93 10.48
N GLU A 191 14.94 -9.91 9.18
CA GLU A 191 15.91 -10.24 8.15
C GLU A 191 15.72 -9.43 6.86
N PRO A 192 16.82 -9.17 6.11
CA PRO A 192 16.75 -8.48 4.82
C PRO A 192 16.23 -9.42 3.72
N VAL A 193 15.50 -8.84 2.76
CA VAL A 193 14.97 -9.55 1.58
C VAL A 193 15.64 -9.09 0.29
N THR A 194 15.93 -7.78 0.15
CA THR A 194 16.62 -7.25 -1.03
C THR A 194 17.97 -6.64 -0.68
N HIS A 195 18.91 -6.66 -1.66
CA HIS A 195 20.29 -6.19 -1.48
C HIS A 195 20.87 -5.59 -2.78
N ASP A 196 20.07 -4.87 -3.52
CA ASP A 196 20.52 -4.32 -4.79
C ASP A 196 20.80 -2.81 -4.73
N ASN A 197 21.06 -2.20 -5.89
CA ASN A 197 21.42 -0.80 -6.01
C ASN A 197 20.24 0.12 -6.28
N TYR A 198 19.00 -0.33 -6.08
CA TYR A 198 17.80 0.49 -6.20
C TYR A 198 17.20 0.80 -4.83
N GLY A 199 16.50 1.93 -4.72
CA GLY A 199 15.65 2.21 -3.56
C GLY A 199 14.35 1.43 -3.67
N ASN A 200 14.18 0.38 -2.87
CA ASN A 200 13.05 -0.55 -2.92
C ASN A 200 11.97 -0.20 -1.90
N TRP A 201 10.71 -0.07 -2.35
CA TRP A 201 9.56 0.41 -1.58
C TRP A 201 8.33 -0.44 -1.80
N PHE A 202 7.42 -0.47 -0.82
CA PHE A 202 6.05 -1.01 -0.92
C PHE A 202 6.01 -2.45 -1.44
N ALA A 203 6.57 -3.36 -0.66
CA ALA A 203 6.53 -4.78 -0.96
C ALA A 203 5.15 -5.36 -0.63
N HIS A 204 4.45 -5.87 -1.64
CA HIS A 204 3.13 -6.48 -1.51
C HIS A 204 3.18 -7.96 -1.85
N PRO A 205 3.13 -8.85 -0.84
CA PRO A 205 3.00 -10.29 -1.05
C PRO A 205 1.71 -10.65 -1.76
N ALA A 206 1.79 -11.55 -2.74
CA ALA A 206 0.61 -12.03 -3.46
C ALA A 206 -0.23 -13.00 -2.60
N PRO A 207 -1.56 -13.02 -2.78
CA PRO A 207 -2.45 -13.82 -1.92
C PRO A 207 -2.40 -15.34 -2.18
N THR A 208 -1.95 -15.79 -3.35
CA THR A 208 -2.08 -17.20 -3.76
C THR A 208 -0.82 -17.81 -4.34
N ASN A 209 0.26 -17.04 -4.46
CA ASN A 209 1.53 -17.52 -5.03
C ASN A 209 2.72 -16.99 -4.22
N ASP A 210 3.90 -17.56 -4.46
CA ASP A 210 5.12 -17.21 -3.72
C ASP A 210 5.80 -15.95 -4.27
N LYS A 211 5.04 -14.93 -4.66
CA LYS A 211 5.57 -13.69 -5.26
C LYS A 211 5.33 -12.48 -4.37
N VAL A 212 6.25 -11.52 -4.51
CA VAL A 212 6.16 -10.19 -3.89
C VAL A 212 6.39 -9.14 -4.97
N LEU A 213 5.41 -8.24 -5.14
CA LEU A 213 5.53 -7.06 -6.00
C LEU A 213 6.16 -5.94 -5.20
N LEU A 214 7.02 -5.14 -5.83
CA LEU A 214 7.61 -3.94 -5.23
C LEU A 214 7.85 -2.85 -6.25
N LEU A 215 8.00 -1.62 -5.76
CA LEU A 215 8.34 -0.44 -6.53
C LEU A 215 9.80 -0.07 -6.26
N SER A 216 10.56 0.29 -7.30
CA SER A 216 11.96 0.70 -7.14
C SER A 216 12.23 2.04 -7.82
N TYR A 217 12.97 2.88 -7.11
CA TYR A 217 13.53 4.15 -7.59
C TYR A 217 15.00 3.99 -7.91
N ASP A 218 15.52 4.91 -8.72
CA ASP A 218 16.97 5.05 -8.89
C ASP A 218 17.65 5.40 -7.55
N PRO A 219 18.94 5.02 -7.37
CA PRO A 219 19.59 5.07 -6.05
C PRO A 219 19.81 6.49 -5.49
N ASP A 220 19.76 7.50 -6.33
CA ASP A 220 19.90 8.91 -5.98
C ASP A 220 18.58 9.60 -5.62
N VAL A 221 17.45 8.89 -5.74
CA VAL A 221 16.15 9.42 -5.35
C VAL A 221 16.00 9.34 -3.83
N PHE A 222 15.80 10.50 -3.20
CA PHE A 222 15.50 10.58 -1.79
C PHE A 222 13.99 10.37 -1.57
N ASP A 223 13.64 9.52 -0.58
CA ASP A 223 12.26 9.21 -0.25
C ASP A 223 11.53 8.45 -1.39
N HIS A 224 10.21 8.56 -1.46
CA HIS A 224 9.34 7.94 -2.45
C HIS A 224 8.43 8.95 -3.15
N PRO A 225 8.99 9.99 -3.79
CA PRO A 225 8.17 11.04 -4.39
C PRO A 225 7.34 10.53 -5.55
N ARG A 226 6.25 11.25 -5.84
CA ARG A 226 5.45 11.07 -7.04
C ARG A 226 6.12 11.75 -8.23
N ASP A 227 5.65 11.44 -9.43
CA ASP A 227 6.01 12.08 -10.69
C ASP A 227 7.49 11.83 -11.08
N LEU A 228 7.93 10.59 -10.94
CA LEU A 228 9.25 10.11 -11.37
C LEU A 228 9.16 8.82 -12.21
N HIS A 229 10.25 8.50 -12.91
CA HIS A 229 10.42 7.16 -13.48
C HIS A 229 10.72 6.15 -12.37
N VAL A 230 9.95 5.07 -12.35
CA VAL A 230 10.06 3.98 -11.39
C VAL A 230 9.97 2.64 -12.09
N ARG A 231 10.34 1.58 -11.38
CA ARG A 231 10.25 0.19 -11.84
C ARG A 231 9.26 -0.58 -10.99
N LEU A 232 8.33 -1.30 -11.61
CA LEU A 232 7.61 -2.36 -10.94
C LEU A 232 8.40 -3.65 -11.10
N ARG A 233 8.68 -4.31 -10.00
CA ARG A 233 9.55 -5.48 -9.92
C ARG A 233 8.85 -6.60 -9.17
N LEU A 234 9.18 -7.83 -9.52
CA LEU A 234 8.62 -9.04 -8.93
C LEU A 234 9.77 -9.92 -8.42
N MET A 235 9.60 -10.49 -7.24
CA MET A 235 10.55 -11.43 -6.62
C MET A 235 9.80 -12.58 -5.97
N ASP A 236 10.55 -13.62 -5.61
CA ASP A 236 10.05 -14.67 -4.72
C ASP A 236 9.96 -14.17 -3.27
N MET A 237 9.21 -14.87 -2.42
CA MET A 237 8.99 -14.48 -1.02
C MET A 237 10.30 -14.36 -0.20
N ASP A 238 11.35 -15.05 -0.58
CA ASP A 238 12.69 -15.00 0.03
C ASP A 238 13.63 -13.96 -0.59
N GLY A 239 13.14 -13.19 -1.57
CA GLY A 239 13.92 -12.21 -2.32
C GLY A 239 14.61 -12.76 -3.57
N GLY A 240 14.49 -14.06 -3.82
CA GLY A 240 15.02 -14.71 -5.02
C GLY A 240 14.34 -14.25 -6.31
N ASN A 241 15.00 -14.47 -7.44
CA ASN A 241 14.48 -14.20 -8.80
C ASN A 241 13.93 -12.78 -9.02
N LEU A 242 14.50 -11.79 -8.33
CA LEU A 242 14.08 -10.39 -8.44
C LEU A 242 14.29 -9.86 -9.87
N THR A 243 13.20 -9.53 -10.54
CA THR A 243 13.17 -9.07 -11.94
C THR A 243 12.36 -7.81 -12.11
N THR A 244 12.75 -6.95 -13.06
CA THR A 244 11.94 -5.80 -13.47
C THR A 244 10.91 -6.26 -14.47
N LEU A 245 9.63 -6.03 -14.16
CA LEU A 245 8.52 -6.29 -15.07
C LEU A 245 8.46 -5.21 -16.16
N PHE A 246 8.46 -3.95 -15.75
CA PHE A 246 8.47 -2.79 -16.65
C PHE A 246 8.79 -1.49 -15.88
N GLU A 247 9.08 -0.44 -16.65
CA GLU A 247 9.29 0.92 -16.17
C GLU A 247 8.09 1.80 -16.54
N LEU A 248 7.81 2.79 -15.68
CA LEU A 248 6.72 3.74 -15.92
C LEU A 248 7.03 5.09 -15.25
N PHE A 249 6.32 6.13 -15.69
CA PHE A 249 6.27 7.39 -14.95
C PHE A 249 5.18 7.26 -13.87
N GLY A 250 5.58 7.31 -12.59
CA GLY A 250 4.75 6.96 -11.46
C GLY A 250 5.30 7.52 -10.15
N GLY A 251 5.57 6.64 -9.19
CA GLY A 251 6.10 6.95 -7.86
C GLY A 251 5.11 6.61 -6.75
N GLN A 252 5.12 7.39 -5.67
CA GLN A 252 4.14 7.23 -4.60
C GLN A 252 2.71 7.25 -5.16
N GLY A 253 1.87 6.36 -4.73
CA GLY A 253 0.52 6.18 -5.22
C GLY A 253 0.39 5.22 -6.42
N THR A 254 1.50 4.77 -7.03
CA THR A 254 1.47 3.75 -8.08
C THR A 254 0.98 2.41 -7.54
N ILE A 255 1.60 1.92 -6.45
CA ILE A 255 1.23 0.71 -5.72
C ILE A 255 1.46 0.89 -4.20
N ASN A 256 1.04 1.99 -3.62
CA ASN A 256 1.32 2.32 -2.22
C ASN A 256 0.65 1.36 -1.20
N VAL A 257 -0.35 0.61 -1.62
CA VAL A 257 -1.16 -0.30 -0.80
C VAL A 257 -1.27 -1.66 -1.49
N PRO A 258 -1.72 -2.72 -0.78
CA PRO A 258 -1.93 -4.04 -1.37
C PRO A 258 -2.79 -3.96 -2.64
N CYS A 259 -2.27 -4.42 -3.77
CA CYS A 259 -2.86 -4.16 -5.09
C CYS A 259 -3.11 -5.42 -5.94
N TRP A 260 -2.92 -6.60 -5.37
CA TRP A 260 -3.14 -7.88 -6.05
C TRP A 260 -4.62 -8.22 -6.21
N SER A 261 -4.96 -8.87 -7.33
CA SER A 261 -6.24 -9.57 -7.48
C SER A 261 -6.36 -10.72 -6.49
N PRO A 262 -7.57 -11.16 -6.14
CA PRO A 262 -7.76 -12.29 -5.20
C PRO A 262 -7.10 -13.59 -5.68
N GLU A 263 -7.01 -13.79 -7.00
CA GLU A 263 -6.37 -14.95 -7.63
C GLU A 263 -4.84 -14.84 -7.63
N GLY A 264 -4.27 -13.65 -7.42
CA GLY A 264 -2.83 -13.40 -7.37
C GLY A 264 -2.14 -13.44 -8.73
N ASP A 265 -2.86 -13.45 -9.83
CA ASP A 265 -2.34 -13.47 -11.20
C ASP A 265 -2.35 -12.08 -11.87
N GLU A 266 -3.07 -11.12 -11.28
CA GLU A 266 -3.11 -9.72 -11.70
C GLU A 266 -2.79 -8.78 -10.54
N PHE A 267 -2.28 -7.60 -10.85
CA PHE A 267 -2.21 -6.49 -9.91
C PHE A 267 -2.62 -5.17 -10.58
N ALA A 268 -3.25 -4.30 -9.80
CA ALA A 268 -3.61 -2.96 -10.24
C ALA A 268 -2.51 -1.95 -9.90
N TYR A 269 -2.31 -0.97 -10.78
CA TYR A 269 -1.35 0.11 -10.56
C TYR A 269 -1.81 1.40 -11.22
N VAL A 270 -1.23 2.53 -10.80
CA VAL A 270 -1.47 3.82 -11.46
C VAL A 270 -0.21 4.29 -12.16
N ARG A 271 -0.37 4.64 -13.43
CA ARG A 271 0.61 5.38 -14.23
C ARG A 271 0.22 6.85 -14.26
N TYR A 272 1.18 7.72 -14.04
CA TYR A 272 0.99 9.16 -14.20
C TYR A 272 1.48 9.65 -15.56
N PHE A 273 1.03 10.82 -15.94
CA PHE A 273 1.48 11.51 -17.14
C PHE A 273 2.04 12.88 -16.73
N PRO A 274 3.24 13.24 -17.21
CA PRO A 274 3.78 14.56 -16.96
C PRO A 274 2.77 15.66 -17.37
N ALA A 275 2.74 16.74 -16.61
CA ALA A 275 2.03 17.93 -17.04
C ALA A 275 2.62 18.40 -18.38
N PRO A 276 1.77 18.87 -19.33
CA PRO A 276 2.24 19.36 -20.62
C PRO A 276 3.10 20.62 -20.48
#